data_e6d33f202566d9533bf890453c6d406b
#
_entry.id   e6d33f202566d9533bf890453c6d406b
#
_cell.length_a   1.000
_cell.length_b   1.000
_cell.length_c   1.000
_cell.angle_alpha   90.00
_cell.angle_beta   90.00
_cell.angle_gamma   90.00
#
_symmetry.space_group_name_H-M   'P 1'
#
loop_
_entity.id
_entity.type
_entity.pdbx_description
1 polymer ?
#
loop_
_entity_poly.entity_id
_entity_poly.type
_entity_poly.pdbx_seq_one_letter_code
_entity_poly.pdbx_strand_id
1 'polypeptide(L)'
;MRTLMDGWRSRCYMPSLVECVPNFSEGCDDSVIRAITDAMERVDGVTLLDVDMGADFNRTVVTIVGPPESVLESAICGTRVALNEIDMTGHFGEHARMGAVDVVPFIPISGCTMSDCVELSVRYAESVSSEFDLPIYLYAESARNPERVRLPDIRRGEYEGLEEKISAVEWVPDFGPAEFNPTMGATATGARNILIAYNVNCPLNT
;
A
#
# COMPACT_ATOMS: atom_id res chain seq x y z
N MET A 1 -33.68 -23.19 46.85
CA MET A 1 -32.60 -22.18 46.77
C MET A 1 -31.71 -22.55 45.61
N ARG A 2 -32.01 -22.08 44.38
CA ARG A 2 -31.17 -22.25 43.18
C ARG A 2 -30.51 -20.90 42.91
N THR A 3 -29.21 -20.90 43.03
CA THR A 3 -28.33 -19.76 42.89
C THR A 3 -28.28 -19.33 41.42
N LEU A 4 -28.78 -18.15 41.11
CA LEU A 4 -28.60 -17.44 39.86
C LEU A 4 -27.15 -16.96 39.81
N MET A 5 -26.28 -17.66 39.12
CA MET A 5 -24.97 -17.20 38.67
C MET A 5 -24.73 -17.65 37.25
N ASP A 6 -25.56 -17.15 36.34
CA ASP A 6 -25.27 -17.19 34.91
C ASP A 6 -25.32 -15.79 34.36
N GLY A 7 -24.19 -15.39 33.80
CA GLY A 7 -24.21 -14.34 32.80
C GLY A 7 -23.53 -13.04 33.13
N TRP A 8 -22.24 -12.99 33.11
CA TRP A 8 -21.47 -11.81 32.66
C TRP A 8 -20.18 -12.29 31.98
N ARG A 9 -20.34 -13.04 30.88
CA ARG A 9 -19.30 -13.03 29.84
C ARG A 9 -19.68 -11.96 28.84
N SER A 10 -19.46 -10.70 29.19
CA SER A 10 -19.30 -9.68 28.17
C SER A 10 -18.07 -10.10 27.38
N ARG A 11 -18.29 -10.68 26.19
CA ARG A 11 -17.23 -10.74 25.17
C ARG A 11 -16.82 -9.27 25.00
N CYS A 12 -15.62 -8.90 25.47
CA CYS A 12 -14.97 -7.70 25.01
C CYS A 12 -14.90 -7.84 23.48
N TYR A 13 -15.82 -7.17 22.78
CA TYR A 13 -15.77 -7.05 21.34
C TYR A 13 -14.58 -6.14 21.05
N MET A 14 -13.46 -6.76 20.75
CA MET A 14 -12.31 -6.00 20.26
C MET A 14 -12.68 -5.51 18.84
N PRO A 15 -12.67 -4.21 18.57
CA PRO A 15 -12.95 -3.71 17.24
C PRO A 15 -11.93 -4.28 16.26
N SER A 16 -12.41 -4.66 15.08
CA SER A 16 -11.52 -5.06 13.99
C SER A 16 -10.78 -3.84 13.50
N LEU A 17 -9.45 -3.87 13.59
CA LEU A 17 -8.57 -2.80 13.15
C LEU A 17 -7.51 -3.35 12.19
N VAL A 18 -7.34 -2.65 11.10
CA VAL A 18 -6.32 -2.85 10.09
C VAL A 18 -5.50 -1.57 9.96
N GLU A 19 -4.20 -1.71 9.85
CA GLU A 19 -3.29 -0.64 9.43
C GLU A 19 -3.03 -0.77 7.93
N CYS A 20 -2.94 0.36 7.24
CA CYS A 20 -2.44 0.42 5.87
C CYS A 20 -1.34 1.48 5.78
N VAL A 21 -0.27 1.16 5.03
CA VAL A 21 0.93 2.00 4.96
C VAL A 21 1.30 2.26 3.49
N PRO A 22 0.43 2.96 2.72
CA PRO A 22 0.73 3.28 1.34
C PRO A 22 1.96 4.16 1.20
N ASN A 23 2.73 3.91 0.14
CA ASN A 23 3.88 4.70 -0.25
C ASN A 23 3.60 5.36 -1.61
N PHE A 24 3.77 6.67 -1.67
CA PHE A 24 3.57 7.48 -2.85
C PHE A 24 4.90 8.04 -3.35
N SER A 25 5.08 8.07 -4.68
CA SER A 25 6.28 8.61 -5.32
C SER A 25 6.17 10.12 -5.48
N GLU A 26 6.04 10.81 -4.37
CA GLU A 26 6.06 12.26 -4.20
C GLU A 26 6.58 12.57 -2.81
N GLY A 27 7.58 13.40 -2.70
CA GLY A 27 8.19 13.79 -1.43
C GLY A 27 8.61 15.25 -1.40
N CYS A 28 8.29 16.02 -2.45
CA CYS A 28 8.70 17.40 -2.64
C CYS A 28 7.52 18.38 -2.65
N ASP A 29 6.39 18.00 -3.22
CA ASP A 29 5.18 18.83 -3.28
C ASP A 29 4.20 18.50 -2.15
N ASP A 30 4.26 19.34 -1.10
CA ASP A 30 3.37 19.25 0.06
C ASP A 30 1.86 19.38 -0.32
N SER A 31 1.54 20.09 -1.41
CA SER A 31 0.16 20.25 -1.85
C SER A 31 -0.43 18.97 -2.41
N VAL A 32 0.35 18.17 -3.13
CA VAL A 32 -0.03 16.86 -3.64
C VAL A 32 -0.25 15.90 -2.48
N ILE A 33 0.70 15.85 -1.53
CA ILE A 33 0.59 14.97 -0.37
C ILE A 33 -0.61 15.34 0.50
N ARG A 34 -0.88 16.62 0.70
CA ARG A 34 -2.10 17.06 1.41
C ARG A 34 -3.38 16.65 0.67
N ALA A 35 -3.43 16.77 -0.64
CA ALA A 35 -4.58 16.33 -1.40
C ALA A 35 -4.85 14.83 -1.24
N ILE A 36 -3.79 14.01 -1.23
CA ILE A 36 -3.86 12.57 -1.00
C ILE A 36 -4.38 12.28 0.42
N THR A 37 -3.74 12.86 1.44
CA THR A 37 -4.10 12.61 2.85
C THR A 37 -5.49 13.13 3.19
N ASP A 38 -5.89 14.30 2.68
CA ASP A 38 -7.25 14.84 2.84
C ASP A 38 -8.32 13.90 2.24
N ALA A 39 -8.03 13.28 1.09
CA ALA A 39 -8.94 12.30 0.50
C ALA A 39 -9.06 11.03 1.34
N MET A 40 -7.95 10.60 1.96
CA MET A 40 -7.92 9.44 2.85
C MET A 40 -8.66 9.69 4.17
N GLU A 41 -8.47 10.86 4.78
CA GLU A 41 -9.08 11.24 6.06
C GLU A 41 -10.58 11.51 5.97
N ARG A 42 -11.11 11.81 4.78
CA ARG A 42 -12.57 12.00 4.58
C ARG A 42 -13.37 10.72 4.74
N VAL A 43 -12.74 9.57 4.76
CA VAL A 43 -13.41 8.28 4.96
C VAL A 43 -13.69 8.07 6.44
N ASP A 44 -14.97 7.94 6.78
CA ASP A 44 -15.40 7.76 8.16
C ASP A 44 -14.76 6.52 8.81
N GLY A 45 -14.24 6.70 10.02
CA GLY A 45 -13.64 5.64 10.83
C GLY A 45 -12.14 5.44 10.60
N VAL A 46 -11.54 6.14 9.63
CA VAL A 46 -10.09 6.14 9.43
C VAL A 46 -9.42 7.18 10.32
N THR A 47 -8.27 6.82 10.85
CA THR A 47 -7.36 7.73 11.56
C THR A 47 -6.03 7.77 10.81
N LEU A 48 -5.61 8.95 10.40
CA LEU A 48 -4.26 9.21 9.90
C LEU A 48 -3.30 9.25 11.09
N LEU A 49 -2.32 8.34 11.11
CA LEU A 49 -1.36 8.24 12.21
C LEU A 49 -0.08 9.00 11.92
N ASP A 50 0.40 8.94 10.67
CA ASP A 50 1.69 9.52 10.30
C ASP A 50 1.76 9.85 8.80
N VAL A 51 2.55 10.87 8.47
CA VAL A 51 2.91 11.27 7.11
C VAL A 51 4.40 11.56 7.09
N ASP A 52 5.20 10.58 6.66
CA ASP A 52 6.65 10.70 6.55
C ASP A 52 7.05 11.08 5.11
N MET A 53 7.28 12.38 4.92
CA MET A 53 7.61 12.97 3.63
C MET A 53 9.13 13.15 3.51
N GLY A 54 9.74 12.48 2.54
CA GLY A 54 11.18 12.47 2.31
C GLY A 54 11.57 13.09 0.96
N ALA A 55 12.03 14.32 0.96
CA ALA A 55 12.40 15.04 -0.27
C ALA A 55 13.58 14.40 -1.02
N ASP A 56 14.63 13.95 -0.32
CA ASP A 56 15.80 13.31 -0.93
C ASP A 56 15.42 12.00 -1.64
N PHE A 57 14.45 11.29 -1.07
CA PHE A 57 13.92 10.05 -1.63
C PHE A 57 12.81 10.27 -2.64
N ASN A 58 12.25 11.48 -2.69
CA ASN A 58 11.07 11.87 -3.44
C ASN A 58 9.94 10.84 -3.23
N ARG A 59 9.63 10.58 -1.96
CA ARG A 59 8.68 9.58 -1.51
C ARG A 59 8.02 10.01 -0.21
N THR A 60 6.72 9.71 -0.10
CA THR A 60 5.98 9.85 1.15
C THR A 60 5.40 8.52 1.58
N VAL A 61 5.53 8.21 2.85
CA VAL A 61 4.88 7.08 3.52
C VAL A 61 3.74 7.63 4.36
N VAL A 62 2.53 7.16 4.10
CA VAL A 62 1.34 7.53 4.87
C VAL A 62 0.91 6.33 5.70
N THR A 63 0.61 6.52 6.98
CA THR A 63 0.11 5.45 7.86
C THR A 63 -1.30 5.77 8.30
N ILE A 64 -2.24 4.88 7.99
CA ILE A 64 -3.64 4.97 8.43
C ILE A 64 -4.06 3.72 9.18
N VAL A 65 -5.03 3.87 10.08
CA VAL A 65 -5.64 2.76 10.82
C VAL A 65 -7.15 2.97 10.93
N GLY A 66 -7.90 1.88 10.94
CA GLY A 66 -9.35 1.90 11.10
C GLY A 66 -10.01 0.54 10.91
N PRO A 67 -11.34 0.49 10.84
CA PRO A 67 -12.07 -0.70 10.43
C PRO A 67 -11.64 -1.15 9.03
N PRO A 68 -11.63 -2.47 8.73
CA PRO A 68 -11.16 -3.01 7.45
C PRO A 68 -11.73 -2.33 6.21
N GLU A 69 -13.05 -2.15 6.16
CA GLU A 69 -13.74 -1.55 5.01
C GLU A 69 -13.39 -0.06 4.84
N SER A 70 -13.30 0.67 5.94
CA SER A 70 -12.92 2.09 5.91
C SER A 70 -11.47 2.28 5.44
N VAL A 71 -10.55 1.41 5.90
CA VAL A 71 -9.15 1.45 5.48
C VAL A 71 -9.00 1.11 3.99
N LEU A 72 -9.75 0.13 3.49
CA LEU A 72 -9.78 -0.21 2.07
C LEU A 72 -10.25 0.99 1.23
N GLU A 73 -11.37 1.58 1.57
CA GLU A 73 -11.93 2.75 0.85
C GLU A 73 -10.96 3.94 0.92
N SER A 74 -10.36 4.20 2.08
CA SER A 74 -9.38 5.26 2.26
C SER A 74 -8.14 5.06 1.38
N ALA A 75 -7.60 3.84 1.32
CA ALA A 75 -6.48 3.51 0.45
C ALA A 75 -6.82 3.73 -1.04
N ILE A 76 -8.04 3.36 -1.47
CA ILE A 76 -8.51 3.60 -2.84
C ILE A 76 -8.65 5.11 -3.10
N CYS A 77 -9.24 5.89 -2.17
CA CYS A 77 -9.40 7.34 -2.31
C CYS A 77 -8.03 8.05 -2.44
N GLY A 78 -7.06 7.69 -1.61
CA GLY A 78 -5.70 8.23 -1.71
C GLY A 78 -5.02 7.85 -3.03
N THR A 79 -5.19 6.62 -3.48
CA THR A 79 -4.68 6.14 -4.76
C THR A 79 -5.25 6.92 -5.94
N ARG A 80 -6.56 7.20 -5.96
CA ARG A 80 -7.20 8.01 -7.01
C ARG A 80 -6.56 9.38 -7.16
N VAL A 81 -6.32 10.05 -6.03
CA VAL A 81 -5.66 11.36 -6.06
C VAL A 81 -4.22 11.23 -6.53
N ALA A 82 -3.47 10.28 -5.99
CA ALA A 82 -2.07 10.08 -6.36
C ALA A 82 -1.88 9.79 -7.87
N LEU A 83 -2.73 8.95 -8.47
CA LEU A 83 -2.66 8.62 -9.90
C LEU A 83 -3.05 9.79 -10.81
N ASN A 84 -3.78 10.78 -10.31
CA ASN A 84 -4.13 11.98 -11.06
C ASN A 84 -3.11 13.12 -10.92
N GLU A 85 -2.40 13.19 -9.78
CA GLU A 85 -1.51 14.31 -9.45
C GLU A 85 -0.03 13.98 -9.67
N ILE A 86 0.37 12.71 -9.60
CA ILE A 86 1.77 12.27 -9.73
C ILE A 86 2.03 11.76 -11.14
N ASP A 87 2.97 12.40 -11.84
CA ASP A 87 3.45 11.96 -13.15
C ASP A 87 4.84 11.35 -13.03
N MET A 88 4.92 10.04 -13.20
CA MET A 88 6.17 9.30 -13.11
C MET A 88 7.19 9.62 -14.21
N THR A 89 6.77 10.20 -15.33
CA THR A 89 7.68 10.54 -16.44
C THR A 89 8.72 11.60 -16.06
N GLY A 90 8.39 12.46 -15.11
CA GLY A 90 9.29 13.48 -14.55
C GLY A 90 9.85 13.14 -13.18
N HIS A 91 9.57 11.96 -12.65
CA HIS A 91 9.92 11.60 -11.27
C HIS A 91 11.38 11.14 -11.13
N PHE A 92 12.11 11.77 -10.20
CA PHE A 92 13.46 11.39 -9.78
C PHE A 92 13.53 11.32 -8.25
N GLY A 93 14.21 10.32 -7.72
CA GLY A 93 14.44 10.13 -6.29
C GLY A 93 15.37 8.95 -6.05
N GLU A 94 16.03 8.90 -4.88
CA GLU A 94 16.97 7.82 -4.54
C GLU A 94 16.27 6.53 -4.11
N HIS A 95 14.98 6.58 -3.83
CA HIS A 95 14.22 5.40 -3.37
C HIS A 95 13.75 4.54 -4.54
N ALA A 96 13.94 3.21 -4.41
CA ALA A 96 13.40 2.23 -5.34
C ALA A 96 11.87 2.31 -5.42
N ARG A 97 11.31 2.50 -6.62
CA ARG A 97 9.86 2.63 -6.86
C ARG A 97 9.49 2.04 -8.22
N MET A 98 8.20 1.76 -8.39
CA MET A 98 7.65 1.23 -9.65
C MET A 98 6.55 2.11 -10.24
N GLY A 99 5.95 2.99 -9.48
CA GLY A 99 4.85 3.82 -9.95
C GLY A 99 4.48 4.92 -8.97
N ALA A 100 3.51 5.75 -9.35
CA ALA A 100 3.01 6.87 -8.56
C ALA A 100 2.51 6.43 -7.18
N VAL A 101 1.84 5.28 -7.13
CA VAL A 101 1.55 4.52 -5.90
C VAL A 101 2.42 3.28 -5.94
N ASP A 102 3.51 3.29 -5.17
CA ASP A 102 4.50 2.23 -5.23
C ASP A 102 4.06 0.95 -4.51
N VAL A 103 3.61 1.08 -3.26
CA VAL A 103 3.13 -0.08 -2.48
C VAL A 103 1.99 0.27 -1.54
N VAL A 104 1.01 -0.62 -1.41
CA VAL A 104 -0.14 -0.49 -0.50
C VAL A 104 -0.29 -1.77 0.33
N PRO A 105 0.36 -1.85 1.51
CA PRO A 105 0.27 -2.99 2.41
C PRO A 105 -0.89 -2.88 3.38
N PHE A 106 -1.55 -4.01 3.68
CA PHE A 106 -2.55 -4.17 4.72
C PHE A 106 -1.99 -5.03 5.86
N ILE A 107 -2.14 -4.57 7.10
CA ILE A 107 -1.54 -5.17 8.30
C ILE A 107 -2.63 -5.42 9.34
N PRO A 108 -2.82 -6.68 9.81
CA PRO A 108 -3.80 -6.96 10.85
C PRO A 108 -3.31 -6.45 12.21
N ILE A 109 -4.12 -5.62 12.89
CA ILE A 109 -3.79 -5.06 14.21
C ILE A 109 -4.61 -5.73 15.31
N SER A 110 -5.93 -5.77 15.19
CA SER A 110 -6.81 -6.31 16.22
C SER A 110 -8.09 -6.82 15.61
N GLY A 111 -8.61 -7.95 16.09
CA GLY A 111 -9.89 -8.51 15.65
C GLY A 111 -9.99 -8.81 14.15
N CYS A 112 -8.86 -8.83 13.45
CA CYS A 112 -8.69 -9.08 12.03
C CYS A 112 -7.55 -10.07 11.83
N THR A 113 -7.67 -10.97 10.88
CA THR A 113 -6.67 -11.99 10.57
C THR A 113 -5.80 -11.58 9.38
N MET A 114 -4.69 -12.28 9.18
CA MET A 114 -3.88 -12.12 7.97
C MET A 114 -4.69 -12.45 6.70
N SER A 115 -5.55 -13.45 6.77
CA SER A 115 -6.43 -13.82 5.63
C SER A 115 -7.40 -12.70 5.27
N ASP A 116 -7.94 -11.98 6.27
CA ASP A 116 -8.80 -10.82 6.01
C ASP A 116 -8.01 -9.70 5.31
N CYS A 117 -6.76 -9.46 5.71
CA CYS A 117 -5.88 -8.49 5.05
C CYS A 117 -5.48 -8.92 3.62
N VAL A 118 -5.30 -10.22 3.37
CA VAL A 118 -5.11 -10.76 2.02
C VAL A 118 -6.32 -10.45 1.15
N GLU A 119 -7.53 -10.66 1.66
CA GLU A 119 -8.77 -10.33 0.93
C GLU A 119 -8.87 -8.83 0.64
N LEU A 120 -8.54 -7.97 1.62
CA LEU A 120 -8.52 -6.51 1.41
C LEU A 120 -7.56 -6.10 0.30
N SER A 121 -6.34 -6.68 0.27
CA SER A 121 -5.36 -6.38 -0.77
C SER A 121 -5.82 -6.81 -2.17
N VAL A 122 -6.51 -7.94 -2.27
CA VAL A 122 -7.10 -8.42 -3.53
C VAL A 122 -8.22 -7.48 -3.99
N ARG A 123 -9.12 -7.10 -3.11
CA ARG A 123 -10.22 -6.16 -3.41
C ARG A 123 -9.70 -4.77 -3.79
N TYR A 124 -8.64 -4.30 -3.13
CA TYR A 124 -7.93 -3.09 -3.52
C TYR A 124 -7.41 -3.21 -4.96
N ALA A 125 -6.71 -4.30 -5.27
CA ALA A 125 -6.15 -4.54 -6.59
C ALA A 125 -7.24 -4.60 -7.69
N GLU A 126 -8.34 -5.31 -7.44
CA GLU A 126 -9.47 -5.39 -8.36
C GLU A 126 -10.10 -4.03 -8.64
N SER A 127 -10.33 -3.24 -7.58
CA SER A 127 -10.96 -1.93 -7.69
C SER A 127 -10.09 -0.95 -8.47
N VAL A 128 -8.81 -0.82 -8.09
CA VAL A 128 -7.90 0.17 -8.68
C VAL A 128 -7.51 -0.22 -10.10
N SER A 129 -7.21 -1.50 -10.35
CA SER A 129 -6.87 -1.94 -11.72
C SER A 129 -8.03 -1.77 -12.70
N SER A 130 -9.26 -2.02 -12.25
CA SER A 130 -10.46 -1.86 -13.06
C SER A 130 -10.79 -0.39 -13.36
N GLU A 131 -10.45 0.53 -12.47
CA GLU A 131 -10.74 1.96 -12.61
C GLU A 131 -9.70 2.69 -13.48
N PHE A 132 -8.43 2.29 -13.39
CA PHE A 132 -7.31 3.02 -13.99
C PHE A 132 -6.51 2.21 -15.03
N ASP A 133 -6.89 0.98 -15.33
CA ASP A 133 -6.06 0.06 -16.13
C ASP A 133 -4.62 -0.06 -15.59
N LEU A 134 -4.49 0.00 -14.24
CA LEU A 134 -3.21 -0.01 -13.56
C LEU A 134 -2.69 -1.43 -13.38
N PRO A 135 -1.45 -1.75 -13.81
CA PRO A 135 -0.80 -3.02 -13.49
C PRO A 135 -0.54 -3.16 -12.00
N ILE A 136 -1.02 -4.26 -11.39
CA ILE A 136 -0.86 -4.52 -9.96
C ILE A 136 -0.26 -5.89 -9.71
N TYR A 137 0.75 -5.92 -8.83
CA TYR A 137 1.41 -7.12 -8.34
C TYR A 137 1.02 -7.42 -6.89
N LEU A 138 0.62 -8.66 -6.63
CA LEU A 138 0.40 -9.13 -5.26
C LEU A 138 1.73 -9.56 -4.62
N TYR A 139 1.97 -9.14 -3.36
CA TYR A 139 3.19 -9.47 -2.63
C TYR A 139 2.95 -9.99 -1.21
N ALA A 140 3.99 -10.39 -0.53
CA ALA A 140 3.99 -10.94 0.82
C ALA A 140 3.02 -12.12 0.96
N GLU A 141 2.11 -12.09 1.95
CA GLU A 141 1.14 -13.16 2.19
C GLU A 141 0.05 -13.24 1.09
N SER A 142 -0.09 -12.19 0.27
CA SER A 142 -1.00 -12.17 -0.88
C SER A 142 -0.38 -12.69 -2.18
N ALA A 143 0.94 -12.93 -2.18
CA ALA A 143 1.68 -13.33 -3.40
C ALA A 143 1.14 -14.63 -3.98
N ARG A 144 0.84 -14.62 -5.28
CA ARG A 144 0.45 -15.82 -6.06
C ARG A 144 1.65 -16.55 -6.67
N ASN A 145 2.79 -15.87 -6.72
CA ASN A 145 4.04 -16.39 -7.24
C ASN A 145 5.13 -16.29 -6.16
N PRO A 146 5.90 -17.35 -5.85
CA PRO A 146 6.98 -17.32 -4.86
C PRO A 146 8.05 -16.24 -5.11
N GLU A 147 8.28 -15.86 -6.36
CA GLU A 147 9.22 -14.79 -6.73
C GLU A 147 8.72 -13.37 -6.38
N ARG A 148 7.44 -13.23 -6.01
CA ARG A 148 6.79 -11.97 -5.67
C ARG A 148 6.54 -11.79 -4.17
N VAL A 149 6.99 -12.73 -3.35
CA VAL A 149 6.83 -12.63 -1.88
C VAL A 149 7.58 -11.43 -1.31
N ARG A 150 8.75 -11.12 -1.86
CA ARG A 150 9.59 -10.03 -1.36
C ARG A 150 9.43 -8.79 -2.25
N LEU A 151 9.06 -7.67 -1.64
CA LEU A 151 8.91 -6.39 -2.34
C LEU A 151 10.16 -5.95 -3.12
N PRO A 152 11.41 -6.12 -2.61
CA PRO A 152 12.62 -5.82 -3.38
C PRO A 152 12.75 -6.60 -4.69
N ASP A 153 12.24 -7.83 -4.75
CA ASP A 153 12.28 -8.64 -5.97
C ASP A 153 11.27 -8.12 -7.01
N ILE A 154 10.10 -7.66 -6.56
CA ILE A 154 9.13 -6.97 -7.42
C ILE A 154 9.68 -5.63 -7.93
N ARG A 155 10.35 -4.86 -7.08
CA ARG A 155 10.95 -3.55 -7.44
C ARG A 155 12.22 -3.67 -8.29
N ARG A 156 12.76 -4.88 -8.49
CA ARG A 156 14.01 -5.05 -9.26
C ARG A 156 13.87 -4.47 -10.68
N GLY A 157 14.77 -3.58 -11.06
CA GLY A 157 14.74 -2.81 -12.29
C GLY A 157 14.02 -1.47 -12.13
N GLU A 158 13.29 -1.29 -11.04
CA GLU A 158 12.56 -0.08 -10.68
C GLU A 158 11.59 0.38 -11.77
N TYR A 159 11.19 1.65 -11.76
CA TYR A 159 10.34 2.23 -12.79
C TYR A 159 11.01 2.19 -14.17
N GLU A 160 12.33 2.42 -14.21
CA GLU A 160 13.12 2.47 -15.45
C GLU A 160 13.19 1.12 -16.19
N GLY A 161 13.14 0.02 -15.46
CA GLY A 161 13.11 -1.33 -16.04
C GLY A 161 11.72 -1.93 -16.17
N LEU A 162 10.67 -1.19 -15.80
CA LEU A 162 9.33 -1.74 -15.70
C LEU A 162 8.74 -2.11 -17.08
N GLU A 163 9.01 -1.34 -18.13
CA GLU A 163 8.50 -1.59 -19.48
C GLU A 163 8.99 -2.94 -20.03
N GLU A 164 10.29 -3.23 -19.87
CA GLU A 164 10.86 -4.52 -20.25
C GLU A 164 10.30 -5.65 -19.37
N LYS A 165 10.24 -5.42 -18.07
CA LYS A 165 9.78 -6.39 -17.07
C LYS A 165 8.35 -6.83 -17.30
N ILE A 166 7.42 -5.88 -17.48
CA ILE A 166 6.00 -6.17 -17.62
C ILE A 166 5.68 -6.96 -18.89
N SER A 167 6.56 -6.87 -19.90
CA SER A 167 6.47 -7.62 -21.15
C SER A 167 6.91 -9.09 -21.02
N ALA A 168 7.60 -9.45 -19.94
CA ALA A 168 8.05 -10.81 -19.68
C ALA A 168 6.91 -11.67 -19.11
N VAL A 169 6.80 -12.92 -19.60
CA VAL A 169 5.71 -13.85 -19.20
C VAL A 169 5.69 -14.10 -17.68
N GLU A 170 6.85 -14.12 -17.05
CA GLU A 170 7.01 -14.34 -15.61
C GLU A 170 6.54 -13.13 -14.78
N TRP A 171 6.43 -11.96 -15.43
CA TRP A 171 6.07 -10.69 -14.79
C TRP A 171 4.73 -10.12 -15.27
N VAL A 172 3.88 -10.93 -15.89
CA VAL A 172 2.48 -10.54 -16.12
C VAL A 172 1.84 -10.13 -14.79
N PRO A 173 1.22 -8.95 -14.70
CA PRO A 173 0.57 -8.48 -13.47
C PRO A 173 -0.51 -9.44 -12.96
N ASP A 174 -0.76 -9.44 -11.67
CA ASP A 174 -1.86 -10.21 -11.07
C ASP A 174 -3.22 -9.61 -11.41
N PHE A 175 -3.26 -8.28 -11.61
CA PHE A 175 -4.43 -7.50 -12.04
C PHE A 175 -4.00 -6.38 -12.99
N GLY A 176 -4.92 -5.97 -13.85
CA GLY A 176 -4.68 -4.93 -14.85
C GLY A 176 -3.95 -5.45 -16.08
N PRO A 177 -3.68 -4.57 -17.05
CA PRO A 177 -3.05 -4.93 -18.31
C PRO A 177 -1.55 -5.24 -18.14
N ALA A 178 -1.00 -6.11 -18.97
CA ALA A 178 0.44 -6.32 -19.10
C ALA A 178 1.04 -5.28 -20.06
N GLU A 179 0.74 -4.02 -19.80
CA GLU A 179 1.17 -2.88 -20.61
C GLU A 179 1.77 -1.82 -19.70
N PHE A 180 2.90 -1.24 -20.10
CA PHE A 180 3.54 -0.18 -19.34
C PHE A 180 2.78 1.14 -19.47
N ASN A 181 2.38 1.71 -18.34
CA ASN A 181 1.81 3.06 -18.28
C ASN A 181 2.89 4.03 -17.79
N PRO A 182 3.40 4.94 -18.63
CA PRO A 182 4.52 5.80 -18.25
C PRO A 182 4.17 6.83 -17.18
N THR A 183 2.93 7.29 -17.08
CA THR A 183 2.54 8.28 -16.07
C THR A 183 2.28 7.66 -14.71
N MET A 184 1.77 6.44 -14.67
CA MET A 184 1.34 5.79 -13.42
C MET A 184 2.31 4.69 -12.96
N GLY A 185 2.99 3.99 -13.90
CA GLY A 185 3.83 2.84 -13.59
C GLY A 185 3.02 1.61 -13.18
N ALA A 186 3.41 0.96 -12.10
CA ALA A 186 2.73 -0.19 -11.49
C ALA A 186 2.71 -0.09 -9.97
N THR A 187 1.78 -0.79 -9.33
CA THR A 187 1.63 -0.82 -7.87
C THR A 187 1.80 -2.24 -7.33
N ALA A 188 2.46 -2.37 -6.18
CA ALA A 188 2.42 -3.60 -5.39
C ALA A 188 1.40 -3.46 -4.25
N THR A 189 0.60 -4.51 -3.99
CA THR A 189 -0.28 -4.56 -2.82
C THR A 189 -0.24 -5.93 -2.18
N GLY A 190 -0.48 -6.01 -0.87
CA GLY A 190 -0.46 -7.30 -0.18
C GLY A 190 -0.66 -7.17 1.32
N ALA A 191 -0.77 -8.31 1.97
CA ALA A 191 -0.87 -8.41 3.42
C ALA A 191 0.47 -8.81 4.03
N ARG A 192 0.85 -8.18 5.14
CA ARG A 192 2.08 -8.49 5.87
C ARG A 192 1.95 -8.25 7.36
N ASN A 193 2.88 -8.78 8.13
CA ASN A 193 3.01 -8.42 9.54
C ASN A 193 3.57 -6.99 9.72
N ILE A 194 3.43 -6.45 10.92
CA ILE A 194 4.07 -5.19 11.30
C ILE A 194 5.58 -5.27 11.00
N LEU A 195 6.09 -4.25 10.35
CA LEU A 195 7.49 -4.10 10.01
C LEU A 195 8.01 -2.78 10.57
N ILE A 196 9.12 -2.84 11.30
CA ILE A 196 9.87 -1.66 11.71
C ILE A 196 11.05 -1.53 10.74
N ALA A 197 10.99 -0.55 9.86
CA ALA A 197 12.08 -0.21 8.97
C ALA A 197 12.94 0.90 9.60
N TYR A 198 14.26 0.72 9.53
CA TYR A 198 15.21 1.78 9.91
C TYR A 198 16.41 1.74 8.97
N ASN A 199 16.92 2.90 8.64
CA ASN A 199 18.13 3.04 7.83
C ASN A 199 19.29 3.46 8.72
N VAL A 200 20.46 2.89 8.48
CA VAL A 200 21.71 3.27 9.16
C VAL A 200 22.64 3.87 8.12
N ASN A 201 22.92 5.15 8.24
CA ASN A 201 23.94 5.81 7.43
C ASN A 201 25.32 5.44 7.99
N CYS A 202 26.10 4.68 7.23
CA CYS A 202 27.50 4.43 7.54
C CYS A 202 28.35 5.47 6.81
N PRO A 203 29.16 6.30 7.50
CA PRO A 203 30.14 7.13 6.82
C PRO A 203 31.12 6.20 6.10
N LEU A 204 31.20 6.30 4.78
CA LEU A 204 32.23 5.64 4.01
C LEU A 204 33.56 6.26 4.43
N ASN A 205 34.35 5.53 5.20
CA ASN A 205 35.75 5.88 5.40
C ASN A 205 36.46 5.64 4.06
N THR A 206 36.73 6.71 3.35
CA THR A 206 37.63 6.74 2.19
C THR A 206 39.07 6.55 2.62
#